data_d6b0b8911e5ce5bdac5898e073849ab8
#
_entry.id   d6b0b8911e5ce5bdac5898e073849ab8
#
_cell.length_a   1.000
_cell.length_b   1.000
_cell.length_c   1.000
_cell.angle_alpha   90.00
_cell.angle_beta   90.00
_cell.angle_gamma   90.00
#
_symmetry.space_group_name_H-M   'P 1'
#
loop_
_entity.id
_entity.type
_entity.pdbx_description
1 polymer ?
#
loop_
_entity_poly.entity_id
_entity_poly.type
_entity_poly.pdbx_seq_one_letter_code
_entity_poly.pdbx_strand_id
1 'polypeptide(L)'
;VKDGAITPKQSTINNWVFWRGGQPADFELRLSFRYHSGNSGVQVRTIEFEPFQSRGYQVEVAPQAKMGLWHHSKAPEKYRSKLALAGEETVYAKDGTKSIRQVADPDKVKSAYQEDGWNDLVVIAKGPKVIQKINGVVFSQLTDHDEKYSTSKGWIAFQDHGKGTNVEFKNFRIRMA
;
A
#
# COMPACT_ATOMS: atom_id res chain seq x y z
N VAL A 1 -8.71 15.02 11.36
CA VAL A 1 -8.22 14.12 12.42
C VAL A 1 -9.32 14.02 13.48
N LYS A 2 -9.65 12.82 13.86
CA LYS A 2 -10.61 12.51 14.92
C LYS A 2 -9.97 11.49 15.86
N ASP A 3 -10.00 11.76 17.16
CA ASP A 3 -9.45 10.87 18.21
C ASP A 3 -8.01 10.38 17.92
N GLY A 4 -7.16 11.29 17.40
CA GLY A 4 -5.77 11.01 17.05
C GLY A 4 -5.58 10.22 15.75
N ALA A 5 -6.65 9.88 15.02
CA ALA A 5 -6.59 9.19 13.76
C ALA A 5 -6.90 10.12 12.58
N ILE A 6 -6.24 9.87 11.44
CA ILE A 6 -6.62 10.43 10.14
C ILE A 6 -7.76 9.60 9.59
N THR A 7 -8.84 10.26 9.17
CA THR A 7 -10.00 9.63 8.53
C THR A 7 -10.30 10.31 7.20
N PRO A 8 -10.71 9.59 6.16
CA PRO A 8 -11.19 10.19 4.93
C PRO A 8 -12.40 11.10 5.18
N LYS A 9 -12.53 12.15 4.38
CA LYS A 9 -13.71 13.01 4.38
C LYS A 9 -14.81 12.53 3.43
N GLN A 10 -14.61 11.38 2.81
CA GLN A 10 -15.53 10.82 1.80
C GLN A 10 -15.78 11.80 0.64
N SER A 11 -14.70 12.34 0.09
CA SER A 11 -14.76 13.23 -1.06
C SER A 11 -15.51 12.59 -2.24
N THR A 12 -15.95 13.39 -3.19
CA THR A 12 -16.65 12.91 -4.39
C THR A 12 -15.72 12.26 -5.41
N ILE A 13 -14.42 12.50 -5.27
CA ILE A 13 -13.37 11.99 -6.15
C ILE A 13 -12.31 11.23 -5.35
N ASN A 14 -11.67 10.27 -6.00
CA ASN A 14 -10.50 9.59 -5.47
C ASN A 14 -9.32 10.55 -5.39
N ASN A 15 -8.75 10.74 -4.19
CA ASN A 15 -7.60 11.60 -3.96
C ASN A 15 -6.71 11.09 -2.80
N TRP A 16 -5.56 11.75 -2.62
CA TRP A 16 -4.57 11.33 -1.62
C TRP A 16 -4.08 12.49 -0.78
N VAL A 17 -3.89 12.22 0.51
CA VAL A 17 -3.16 13.10 1.43
C VAL A 17 -1.70 12.69 1.44
N PHE A 18 -0.82 13.57 0.97
CA PHE A 18 0.62 13.31 0.90
C PHE A 18 1.33 13.73 2.17
N TRP A 19 2.17 12.87 2.71
CA TRP A 19 3.16 13.26 3.70
C TRP A 19 4.29 14.05 3.02
N ARG A 20 4.49 15.30 3.42
CA ARG A 20 5.45 16.23 2.80
C ARG A 20 6.82 16.25 3.48
N GLY A 21 7.10 15.35 4.42
CA GLY A 21 8.37 15.28 5.14
C GLY A 21 9.53 14.71 4.33
N GLY A 22 9.29 14.21 3.10
CA GLY A 22 10.33 13.74 2.20
C GLY A 22 9.86 12.68 1.21
N GLN A 23 10.77 12.28 0.34
CA GLN A 23 10.58 11.22 -0.65
C GLN A 23 11.58 10.08 -0.37
N PRO A 24 11.33 9.22 0.63
CA PRO A 24 12.27 8.18 1.00
C PRO A 24 12.46 7.14 -0.10
N ALA A 25 13.70 6.66 -0.23
CA ALA A 25 14.06 5.52 -1.05
C ALA A 25 13.93 4.22 -0.25
N ASP A 26 14.85 4.01 0.67
CA ASP A 26 14.83 2.87 1.58
C ASP A 26 14.30 3.28 2.95
N PHE A 27 13.31 2.55 3.46
CA PHE A 27 12.66 2.90 4.72
C PHE A 27 11.88 1.73 5.32
N GLU A 28 11.55 1.89 6.58
CA GLU A 28 10.53 1.11 7.27
C GLU A 28 9.44 2.08 7.77
N LEU A 29 8.24 1.94 7.23
CA LEU A 29 7.05 2.66 7.67
C LEU A 29 6.22 1.78 8.59
N ARG A 30 5.83 2.29 9.74
CA ARG A 30 4.91 1.65 10.69
C ARG A 30 3.72 2.57 10.95
N LEU A 31 2.54 1.99 10.98
CA LEU A 31 1.31 2.66 11.35
C LEU A 31 0.27 1.65 11.83
N SER A 32 -0.78 2.13 12.46
CA SER A 32 -1.96 1.32 12.74
C SER A 32 -3.11 1.77 11.85
N PHE A 33 -3.90 0.84 11.34
CA PHE A 33 -5.11 1.13 10.58
C PHE A 33 -6.30 0.33 11.09
N ARG A 34 -7.50 0.87 10.88
CA ARG A 34 -8.77 0.17 11.12
C ARG A 34 -9.69 0.38 9.94
N TYR A 35 -10.19 -0.72 9.41
CA TYR A 35 -11.11 -0.75 8.27
C TYR A 35 -12.53 -1.04 8.73
N HIS A 36 -13.50 -0.26 8.26
CA HIS A 36 -14.92 -0.48 8.50
C HIS A 36 -15.68 -0.71 7.19
N SER A 37 -15.40 0.10 6.15
CA SER A 37 -16.07 -0.02 4.86
C SER A 37 -15.34 0.70 3.74
N GLY A 38 -15.72 0.38 2.50
CA GLY A 38 -15.22 1.02 1.29
C GLY A 38 -13.86 0.50 0.85
N ASN A 39 -12.97 1.42 0.48
CA ASN A 39 -11.61 1.14 0.04
C ASN A 39 -10.70 2.30 0.43
N SER A 40 -9.48 2.00 0.77
CA SER A 40 -8.42 2.96 1.00
C SER A 40 -7.05 2.31 0.74
N GLY A 41 -5.98 3.01 1.03
CA GLY A 41 -4.64 2.46 0.92
C GLY A 41 -3.57 3.42 1.37
N VAL A 42 -2.39 2.85 1.61
CA VAL A 42 -1.17 3.60 1.89
C VAL A 42 -0.26 3.45 0.68
N GLN A 43 0.00 4.53 -0.01
CA GLN A 43 0.96 4.54 -1.11
C GLN A 43 2.37 4.82 -0.61
N VAL A 44 3.33 4.14 -1.20
CA VAL A 44 4.75 4.28 -0.92
C VAL A 44 5.54 4.42 -2.22
N ARG A 45 6.62 5.19 -2.18
CA ARG A 45 7.45 5.52 -3.36
C ARG A 45 6.59 6.01 -4.52
N THR A 46 5.54 6.76 -4.22
CA THR A 46 4.57 7.17 -5.21
C THR A 46 4.92 8.50 -5.85
N ILE A 47 4.40 8.72 -7.05
CA ILE A 47 4.56 9.95 -7.82
C ILE A 47 3.25 10.73 -7.75
N GLU A 48 3.32 12.00 -7.38
CA GLU A 48 2.22 12.93 -7.54
C GLU A 48 2.30 13.53 -8.96
N PHE A 49 1.35 13.23 -9.81
CA PHE A 49 1.35 13.67 -11.21
C PHE A 49 0.37 14.82 -11.49
N GLU A 50 -0.62 15.00 -10.64
CA GLU A 50 -1.54 16.13 -10.55
C GLU A 50 -1.78 16.43 -9.06
N PRO A 51 -2.26 17.61 -8.66
CA PRO A 51 -2.54 17.90 -7.27
C PRO A 51 -3.47 16.84 -6.64
N PHE A 52 -3.01 16.23 -5.55
CA PHE A 52 -3.69 15.16 -4.81
C PHE A 52 -3.99 13.89 -5.64
N GLN A 53 -3.32 13.71 -6.80
CA GLN A 53 -3.41 12.51 -7.61
C GLN A 53 -2.09 11.76 -7.59
N SER A 54 -2.14 10.46 -7.40
CA SER A 54 -1.00 9.63 -7.09
C SER A 54 -0.96 8.39 -7.98
N ARG A 55 0.25 7.95 -8.33
CA ARG A 55 0.51 6.65 -8.95
C ARG A 55 1.73 6.00 -8.32
N GLY A 56 1.65 4.72 -8.05
CA GLY A 56 2.74 3.96 -7.47
C GLY A 56 2.27 2.74 -6.70
N TYR A 57 3.15 2.21 -5.87
CA TYR A 57 2.84 1.05 -5.03
C TYR A 57 1.84 1.44 -3.93
N GLN A 58 0.80 0.63 -3.78
CA GLN A 58 -0.22 0.81 -2.75
C GLN A 58 -0.34 -0.44 -1.89
N VAL A 59 -0.21 -0.26 -0.61
CA VAL A 59 -0.70 -1.22 0.37
C VAL A 59 -2.19 -1.00 0.47
N GLU A 60 -2.96 -1.97 0.00
CA GLU A 60 -4.41 -1.89 -0.01
C GLU A 60 -4.97 -1.98 1.40
N VAL A 61 -5.98 -1.17 1.72
CA VAL A 61 -6.78 -1.24 2.95
C VAL A 61 -8.25 -1.39 2.53
N ALA A 62 -8.71 -2.63 2.56
CA ALA A 62 -9.95 -3.08 1.94
C ALA A 62 -10.45 -4.34 2.66
N PRO A 63 -11.58 -4.93 2.25
CA PRO A 63 -11.98 -6.26 2.73
C PRO A 63 -10.86 -7.29 2.58
N GLN A 64 -10.78 -8.23 3.50
CA GLN A 64 -9.69 -9.22 3.60
C GLN A 64 -9.26 -9.84 2.25
N ALA A 65 -10.22 -10.18 1.40
CA ALA A 65 -9.96 -10.81 0.10
C ALA A 65 -9.21 -9.91 -0.91
N LYS A 66 -9.17 -8.60 -0.66
CA LYS A 66 -8.51 -7.59 -1.53
C LYS A 66 -7.22 -7.07 -0.95
N MET A 67 -6.90 -7.42 0.30
CA MET A 67 -5.66 -6.98 0.95
C MET A 67 -4.43 -7.49 0.18
N GLY A 68 -3.39 -6.67 0.13
CA GLY A 68 -2.14 -6.97 -0.57
C GLY A 68 -1.44 -5.73 -1.09
N LEU A 69 -0.48 -5.95 -1.98
CA LEU A 69 0.22 -4.89 -2.71
C LEU A 69 -0.42 -4.71 -4.09
N TRP A 70 -0.75 -3.48 -4.40
CA TRP A 70 -1.34 -3.06 -5.65
C TRP A 70 -0.49 -1.97 -6.31
N HIS A 71 -0.68 -1.77 -7.60
CA HIS A 71 -0.19 -0.59 -8.28
C HIS A 71 -1.38 0.31 -8.62
N HIS A 72 -1.43 1.48 -7.98
CA HIS A 72 -2.41 2.49 -8.36
C HIS A 72 -1.89 3.31 -9.52
N SER A 73 -2.66 3.37 -10.58
CA SER A 73 -2.36 4.16 -11.76
C SER A 73 -3.65 4.62 -12.43
N LYS A 74 -3.61 5.83 -12.99
CA LYS A 74 -4.71 6.38 -13.80
C LYS A 74 -4.58 5.88 -15.25
N ALA A 75 -5.68 5.76 -15.99
CA ALA A 75 -5.60 5.51 -17.42
C ALA A 75 -4.65 6.54 -18.11
N PRO A 76 -3.81 6.13 -19.06
CA PRO A 76 -3.76 4.81 -19.70
C PRO A 76 -2.91 3.75 -18.97
N GLU A 77 -2.37 4.04 -17.81
CA GLU A 77 -1.34 3.23 -17.13
C GLU A 77 -1.90 2.07 -16.27
N LYS A 78 -3.08 1.57 -16.54
CA LYS A 78 -3.75 0.51 -15.74
C LYS A 78 -3.18 -0.91 -15.93
N TYR A 79 -1.89 -1.07 -15.94
CA TYR A 79 -1.26 -2.31 -16.37
C TYR A 79 -0.81 -3.26 -15.27
N ARG A 80 -0.69 -2.80 -14.02
CA ARG A 80 -0.14 -3.64 -12.94
C ARG A 80 -1.00 -3.68 -11.68
N SER A 81 -2.32 -3.65 -11.79
CA SER A 81 -3.24 -3.44 -10.66
C SER A 81 -2.92 -4.33 -9.44
N LYS A 82 -2.85 -5.63 -9.60
CA LYS A 82 -2.49 -6.56 -8.51
C LYS A 82 -1.01 -6.89 -8.60
N LEU A 83 -0.22 -6.49 -7.62
CA LEU A 83 1.20 -6.81 -7.54
C LEU A 83 1.43 -8.12 -6.80
N ALA A 84 1.03 -8.21 -5.53
CA ALA A 84 1.16 -9.42 -4.73
C ALA A 84 0.01 -9.50 -3.71
N LEU A 85 -0.62 -10.65 -3.58
CA LEU A 85 -1.69 -10.91 -2.63
C LEU A 85 -1.20 -11.69 -1.40
N ALA A 86 -2.12 -12.14 -0.57
CA ALA A 86 -1.80 -12.84 0.68
C ALA A 86 -0.95 -14.10 0.44
N GLY A 87 0.21 -14.14 1.07
CA GLY A 87 1.16 -15.25 0.97
C GLY A 87 1.96 -15.29 -0.32
N GLU A 88 1.82 -14.29 -1.20
CA GLU A 88 2.55 -14.23 -2.46
C GLU A 88 3.88 -13.48 -2.34
N GLU A 89 4.88 -13.99 -3.05
CA GLU A 89 6.08 -13.27 -3.45
C GLU A 89 6.05 -13.09 -4.97
N THR A 90 6.03 -11.84 -5.41
CA THR A 90 6.02 -11.47 -6.82
C THR A 90 7.34 -10.85 -7.22
N VAL A 91 7.85 -11.22 -8.39
CA VAL A 91 9.02 -10.63 -9.01
C VAL A 91 8.65 -10.12 -10.40
N TYR A 92 8.95 -8.86 -10.67
CA TYR A 92 8.98 -8.30 -12.02
C TYR A 92 10.42 -8.27 -12.53
N ALA A 93 10.68 -8.87 -13.68
CA ALA A 93 11.94 -8.77 -14.39
C ALA A 93 12.08 -7.40 -15.05
N LYS A 94 13.25 -7.08 -15.60
CA LYS A 94 13.56 -5.79 -16.23
C LYS A 94 12.63 -5.45 -17.40
N ASP A 95 12.20 -6.47 -18.14
CA ASP A 95 11.28 -6.37 -19.29
C ASP A 95 9.78 -6.28 -18.87
N GLY A 96 9.50 -6.27 -17.56
CA GLY A 96 8.14 -6.28 -17.02
C GLY A 96 7.50 -7.67 -16.91
N THR A 97 8.21 -8.74 -17.25
CA THR A 97 7.72 -10.11 -17.06
C THR A 97 7.45 -10.37 -15.57
N LYS A 98 6.22 -10.78 -15.26
CA LYS A 98 5.76 -11.06 -13.90
C LYS A 98 5.84 -12.54 -13.57
N SER A 99 6.46 -12.88 -12.45
CA SER A 99 6.39 -14.20 -11.84
C SER A 99 5.84 -14.12 -10.42
N ILE A 100 5.03 -15.10 -10.04
CA ILE A 100 4.40 -15.19 -8.72
C ILE A 100 4.75 -16.52 -8.11
N ARG A 101 5.14 -16.52 -6.84
CA ARG A 101 5.34 -17.72 -6.03
C ARG A 101 4.49 -17.62 -4.77
N GLN A 102 3.69 -18.65 -4.48
CA GLN A 102 3.01 -18.78 -3.21
C GLN A 102 4.04 -19.25 -2.18
N VAL A 103 4.37 -18.42 -1.20
CA VAL A 103 5.42 -18.68 -0.19
C VAL A 103 4.85 -18.99 1.19
N ALA A 104 3.55 -18.74 1.39
CA ALA A 104 2.81 -19.07 2.60
C ALA A 104 1.36 -19.43 2.25
N ASP A 105 0.72 -20.17 3.14
CA ASP A 105 -0.72 -20.48 3.04
C ASP A 105 -1.54 -19.17 3.08
N PRO A 106 -2.29 -18.82 2.04
CA PRO A 106 -3.00 -17.56 1.98
C PRO A 106 -4.07 -17.40 3.05
N ASP A 107 -4.70 -18.47 3.51
CA ASP A 107 -5.75 -18.37 4.54
C ASP A 107 -5.15 -18.13 5.92
N LYS A 108 -4.00 -18.74 6.22
CA LYS A 108 -3.22 -18.44 7.43
C LYS A 108 -2.71 -17.00 7.41
N VAL A 109 -2.26 -16.50 6.27
CA VAL A 109 -1.79 -15.12 6.14
C VAL A 109 -2.96 -14.13 6.30
N LYS A 110 -4.09 -14.39 5.67
CA LYS A 110 -5.30 -13.56 5.79
C LYS A 110 -5.83 -13.51 7.22
N SER A 111 -5.72 -14.60 7.98
CA SER A 111 -6.19 -14.64 9.36
C SER A 111 -5.45 -13.69 10.31
N ALA A 112 -4.29 -13.17 9.91
CA ALA A 112 -3.59 -12.12 10.65
C ALA A 112 -4.32 -10.77 10.57
N TYR A 113 -5.14 -10.53 9.55
CA TYR A 113 -5.90 -9.30 9.37
C TYR A 113 -7.22 -9.35 10.15
N GLN A 114 -7.47 -8.31 10.94
CA GLN A 114 -8.68 -8.16 11.76
C GLN A 114 -9.57 -7.09 11.13
N GLU A 115 -10.68 -7.50 10.52
CA GLU A 115 -11.73 -6.56 10.09
C GLU A 115 -12.36 -5.91 11.34
N ASP A 116 -12.73 -4.62 11.23
CA ASP A 116 -13.23 -3.79 12.33
C ASP A 116 -12.30 -3.59 13.54
N GLY A 117 -11.14 -4.26 13.53
CA GLY A 117 -10.10 -4.13 14.55
C GLY A 117 -8.95 -3.21 14.13
N TRP A 118 -8.16 -2.75 15.11
CA TRP A 118 -6.89 -2.10 14.83
C TRP A 118 -5.86 -3.13 14.38
N ASN A 119 -5.23 -2.86 13.24
CA ASN A 119 -4.16 -3.66 12.68
C ASN A 119 -2.86 -2.86 12.65
N ASP A 120 -1.75 -3.48 13.01
CA ASP A 120 -0.43 -2.93 12.82
C ASP A 120 0.05 -3.23 11.41
N LEU A 121 0.39 -2.18 10.65
CA LEU A 121 0.98 -2.26 9.34
C LEU A 121 2.46 -1.90 9.40
N VAL A 122 3.31 -2.76 8.82
CA VAL A 122 4.70 -2.45 8.55
C VAL A 122 4.96 -2.58 7.05
N VAL A 123 5.49 -1.53 6.45
CA VAL A 123 5.97 -1.54 5.06
C VAL A 123 7.48 -1.36 5.07
N ILE A 124 8.20 -2.34 4.53
CA ILE A 124 9.66 -2.29 4.37
C ILE A 124 9.95 -2.12 2.89
N ALA A 125 10.60 -1.02 2.53
CA ALA A 125 11.10 -0.76 1.19
C ALA A 125 12.64 -0.74 1.23
N LYS A 126 13.28 -1.65 0.50
CA LYS A 126 14.75 -1.73 0.41
C LYS A 126 15.18 -2.15 -0.99
N GLY A 127 15.96 -1.29 -1.68
CA GLY A 127 16.29 -1.52 -3.07
C GLY A 127 15.02 -1.78 -3.89
N PRO A 128 14.97 -2.83 -4.73
CA PRO A 128 13.78 -3.15 -5.53
C PRO A 128 12.66 -3.83 -4.72
N LYS A 129 12.88 -4.13 -3.43
CA LYS A 129 11.97 -4.95 -2.63
C LYS A 129 11.01 -4.11 -1.80
N VAL A 130 9.73 -4.49 -1.80
CA VAL A 130 8.68 -3.96 -0.92
C VAL A 130 8.00 -5.13 -0.20
N ILE A 131 7.97 -5.07 1.12
CA ILE A 131 7.35 -6.10 1.99
C ILE A 131 6.24 -5.45 2.79
N GLN A 132 5.06 -6.05 2.75
CA GLN A 132 3.93 -5.72 3.62
C GLN A 132 3.84 -6.73 4.75
N LYS A 133 3.74 -6.23 6.00
CA LYS A 133 3.40 -7.05 7.17
C LYS A 133 2.14 -6.52 7.82
N ILE A 134 1.27 -7.42 8.25
CA ILE A 134 0.07 -7.11 9.04
C ILE A 134 0.14 -7.91 10.33
N ASN A 135 0.03 -7.22 11.47
CA ASN A 135 0.10 -7.82 12.81
C ASN A 135 1.31 -8.77 12.99
N GLY A 136 2.48 -8.36 12.45
CA GLY A 136 3.74 -9.11 12.52
C GLY A 136 3.91 -10.18 11.43
N VAL A 137 2.85 -10.60 10.76
CA VAL A 137 2.90 -11.61 9.69
C VAL A 137 3.27 -10.97 8.35
N VAL A 138 4.21 -11.57 7.60
CA VAL A 138 4.49 -11.17 6.21
C VAL A 138 3.28 -11.48 5.35
N PHE A 139 2.60 -10.43 4.90
CA PHE A 139 1.36 -10.57 4.16
C PHE A 139 1.59 -10.76 2.66
N SER A 140 2.44 -9.92 2.08
CA SER A 140 2.82 -9.99 0.66
C SER A 140 4.21 -9.39 0.42
N GLN A 141 4.85 -9.80 -0.65
CA GLN A 141 6.19 -9.35 -1.02
C GLN A 141 6.27 -9.06 -2.52
N LEU A 142 6.99 -8.01 -2.86
CA LEU A 142 7.28 -7.60 -4.23
C LEU A 142 8.77 -7.36 -4.39
N THR A 143 9.36 -7.85 -5.47
CA THR A 143 10.66 -7.41 -5.98
C THR A 143 10.46 -6.88 -7.40
N ASP A 144 10.71 -5.60 -7.60
CA ASP A 144 10.37 -4.92 -8.85
C ASP A 144 11.61 -4.41 -9.56
N HIS A 145 12.01 -5.08 -10.62
CA HIS A 145 13.09 -4.68 -11.51
C HIS A 145 12.59 -4.10 -12.84
N ASP A 146 11.28 -3.94 -13.03
CA ASP A 146 10.70 -3.40 -14.25
C ASP A 146 11.26 -2.00 -14.55
N GLU A 147 12.03 -1.86 -15.64
CA GLU A 147 12.69 -0.60 -15.96
C GLU A 147 11.73 0.52 -16.35
N LYS A 148 10.51 0.17 -16.74
CA LYS A 148 9.49 1.14 -17.17
C LYS A 148 8.64 1.66 -16.01
N TYR A 149 8.33 0.81 -15.03
CA TYR A 149 7.27 1.10 -14.06
C TYR A 149 7.69 0.99 -12.59
N SER A 150 8.89 0.51 -12.31
CA SER A 150 9.40 0.51 -10.94
C SER A 150 9.73 1.92 -10.47
N THR A 151 9.58 2.13 -9.18
CA THR A 151 9.99 3.38 -8.51
C THR A 151 10.87 3.05 -7.32
N SER A 152 12.04 3.70 -7.24
CA SER A 152 13.01 3.50 -6.16
C SER A 152 12.85 4.48 -5.00
N LYS A 153 12.16 5.61 -5.21
CA LYS A 153 11.87 6.65 -4.21
C LYS A 153 10.57 7.38 -4.56
N GLY A 154 9.98 8.07 -3.61
CA GLY A 154 8.79 8.88 -3.85
C GLY A 154 8.03 9.18 -2.58
N TRP A 155 6.87 9.78 -2.71
CA TRP A 155 6.03 10.19 -1.59
C TRP A 155 5.40 8.99 -0.86
N ILE A 156 4.95 9.25 0.36
CA ILE A 156 4.01 8.42 1.10
C ILE A 156 2.68 9.16 1.10
N ALA A 157 1.59 8.46 0.78
CA ALA A 157 0.28 9.07 0.68
C ALA A 157 -0.82 8.12 1.17
N PHE A 158 -1.92 8.72 1.67
CA PHE A 158 -3.08 8.02 2.21
C PHE A 158 -4.29 8.31 1.33
N GLN A 159 -4.98 7.28 0.91
CA GLN A 159 -6.08 7.38 -0.03
C GLN A 159 -7.40 7.75 0.66
N ASP A 160 -8.10 8.75 0.11
CA ASP A 160 -9.53 8.93 0.24
C ASP A 160 -10.19 8.43 -1.06
N HIS A 161 -10.74 7.21 -1.03
CA HIS A 161 -11.32 6.60 -2.23
C HIS A 161 -12.70 7.18 -2.58
N GLY A 162 -13.23 8.06 -1.74
CA GLY A 162 -14.48 8.74 -1.95
C GLY A 162 -15.63 8.20 -1.09
N LYS A 163 -16.85 8.40 -1.58
CA LYS A 163 -18.09 8.07 -0.83
C LYS A 163 -18.13 6.62 -0.36
N GLY A 164 -18.45 6.42 0.91
CA GLY A 164 -18.55 5.10 1.54
C GLY A 164 -17.23 4.61 2.15
N THR A 165 -16.12 5.33 1.98
CA THR A 165 -14.85 5.00 2.63
C THR A 165 -14.90 5.35 4.11
N ASN A 166 -14.70 4.35 4.96
CA ASN A 166 -14.56 4.51 6.41
C ASN A 166 -13.36 3.69 6.88
N VAL A 167 -12.22 4.36 6.96
CA VAL A 167 -10.92 3.80 7.35
C VAL A 167 -10.22 4.82 8.26
N GLU A 168 -9.49 4.35 9.22
CA GLU A 168 -8.74 5.18 10.16
C GLU A 168 -7.27 4.80 10.15
N PHE A 169 -6.40 5.80 10.24
CA PHE A 169 -4.95 5.64 10.31
C PHE A 169 -4.37 6.44 11.47
N LYS A 170 -3.45 5.84 12.24
CA LYS A 170 -2.74 6.50 13.36
C LYS A 170 -1.37 5.90 13.62
N ASN A 171 -0.63 6.46 14.58
CA ASN A 171 0.65 5.94 15.08
C ASN A 171 1.75 5.88 14.01
N PHE A 172 1.81 6.89 13.15
CA PHE A 172 2.79 6.94 12.07
C PHE A 172 4.22 7.06 12.59
N ARG A 173 5.08 6.18 12.13
CA ARG A 173 6.52 6.21 12.36
C ARG A 173 7.25 5.80 11.10
N ILE A 174 8.29 6.53 10.74
CA ILE A 174 9.17 6.17 9.62
C ILE A 174 10.62 6.18 10.09
N ARG A 175 11.35 5.14 9.70
CA ARG A 175 12.80 5.08 9.81
C ARG A 175 13.35 5.02 8.39
N MET A 176 14.07 6.04 7.99
CA MET A 176 14.81 6.10 6.72
C MET A 176 16.19 5.49 6.92
N ALA A 177 16.69 4.77 5.88
CA ALA A 177 18.05 4.24 5.85
C ALA A 177 19.03 5.28 5.33
#